data_8aead6eb1129aff252bf1c6fe342cada
#
_entry.id   8aead6eb1129aff252bf1c6fe342cada
#
_cell.length_a   1.000
_cell.length_b   1.000
_cell.length_c   1.000
_cell.angle_alpha   90.00
_cell.angle_beta   90.00
_cell.angle_gamma   90.00
#
_symmetry.space_group_name_H-M   'P 1'
#
loop_
_entity.id
_entity.type
_entity.pdbx_description
1 polymer ?
#
loop_
_entity_poly.entity_id
_entity_poly.type
_entity_poly.pdbx_seq_one_letter_code
_entity_poly.pdbx_strand_id
1 'polypeptide(L)'
;VRMFSSRPVPGELIEQAVLAASTAPSGAHKQPWTFVAVQDPELKSRIRQEAEAEERSNYLENRMNDEWLEALAPLGTDHHKEFLEVAPWIVVLFEQRYELRPDGSRRKNYYVKESVGIAAGLFVAAIHDMGLATLTHTPSPMAFLRRLLGRPENERPFVMFPIGHPLPGLQVPDLRRKSLSEVFVEVDSRGDGSTVR
;
A
#
# COMPACT_ATOMS: atom_id res chain seq x y z
N VAL A 1 -6.91 7.94 4.54
CA VAL A 1 -6.93 8.54 5.89
C VAL A 1 -5.51 8.70 6.40
N ARG A 2 -5.20 9.87 6.98
CA ARG A 2 -3.88 10.16 7.60
C ARG A 2 -4.00 10.56 9.08
N MET A 3 -5.21 10.63 9.60
CA MET A 3 -5.43 10.93 11.02
C MET A 3 -6.11 9.74 11.70
N PHE A 4 -5.36 9.11 12.58
CA PHE A 4 -5.78 7.93 13.33
C PHE A 4 -5.96 8.26 14.81
N SER A 5 -6.89 7.58 15.46
CA SER A 5 -6.93 7.57 16.91
C SER A 5 -5.90 6.58 17.46
N SER A 6 -5.45 6.81 18.70
CA SER A 6 -4.57 5.89 19.41
C SER A 6 -5.28 4.62 19.94
N ARG A 7 -6.58 4.45 19.64
CA ARG A 7 -7.35 3.27 20.04
C ARG A 7 -6.67 2.00 19.50
N PRO A 8 -6.37 1.03 20.35
CA PRO A 8 -5.74 -0.22 19.93
C PRO A 8 -6.56 -0.97 18.88
N VAL A 9 -5.87 -1.65 17.96
CA VAL A 9 -6.44 -2.57 17.00
C VAL A 9 -5.91 -3.97 17.32
N PRO A 10 -6.78 -4.96 17.58
CA PRO A 10 -6.37 -6.34 17.83
C PRO A 10 -5.56 -6.92 16.66
N GLY A 11 -4.51 -7.69 16.96
CA GLY A 11 -3.66 -8.32 15.95
C GLY A 11 -4.42 -9.30 15.06
N GLU A 12 -5.44 -9.95 15.61
CA GLU A 12 -6.31 -10.89 14.90
C GLU A 12 -7.02 -10.25 13.71
N LEU A 13 -7.36 -8.95 13.77
CA LEU A 13 -7.94 -8.23 12.64
C LEU A 13 -6.93 -8.04 11.51
N ILE A 14 -5.66 -7.80 11.86
CA ILE A 14 -4.58 -7.70 10.87
C ILE A 14 -4.34 -9.07 10.21
N GLU A 15 -4.31 -10.13 11.00
CA GLU A 15 -4.18 -11.51 10.50
C GLU A 15 -5.32 -11.88 9.55
N GLN A 16 -6.56 -11.57 9.91
CA GLN A 16 -7.74 -11.79 9.05
C GLN A 16 -7.64 -11.02 7.75
N ALA A 17 -7.20 -9.76 7.78
CA ALA A 17 -6.99 -8.97 6.57
C ALA A 17 -5.89 -9.57 5.66
N VAL A 18 -4.80 -10.08 6.25
CA VAL A 18 -3.74 -10.78 5.51
C VAL A 18 -4.25 -12.09 4.92
N LEU A 19 -5.05 -12.86 5.65
CA LEU A 19 -5.68 -14.08 5.14
C LEU A 19 -6.60 -13.78 3.94
N ALA A 20 -7.44 -12.74 4.04
CA ALA A 20 -8.28 -12.30 2.94
C ALA A 20 -7.43 -11.87 1.71
N ALA A 21 -6.38 -11.10 1.93
CA ALA A 21 -5.43 -10.69 0.88
C ALA A 21 -4.73 -11.88 0.21
N SER A 22 -4.41 -12.92 0.99
CA SER A 22 -3.73 -14.12 0.52
C SER A 22 -4.60 -15.02 -0.37
N THR A 23 -5.90 -14.74 -0.49
CA THR A 23 -6.79 -15.40 -1.47
C THR A 23 -6.62 -14.86 -2.89
N ALA A 24 -5.82 -13.81 -3.08
CA ALA A 24 -5.54 -13.22 -4.38
C ALA A 24 -5.02 -14.27 -5.38
N PRO A 25 -5.47 -14.24 -6.64
CA PRO A 25 -4.84 -15.01 -7.68
C PRO A 25 -3.41 -14.52 -7.93
N SER A 26 -2.53 -15.44 -8.36
CA SER A 26 -1.15 -15.09 -8.67
C SER A 26 -0.61 -15.89 -9.85
N GLY A 27 0.34 -15.32 -10.59
CA GLY A 27 0.97 -15.97 -11.71
C GLY A 27 1.56 -17.33 -11.34
N ALA A 28 1.09 -18.40 -11.99
CA ALA A 28 1.44 -19.79 -11.71
C ALA A 28 1.28 -20.18 -10.22
N HIS A 29 0.30 -19.57 -9.53
CA HIS A 29 0.01 -19.77 -8.11
C HIS A 29 1.25 -19.57 -7.19
N LYS A 30 2.11 -18.62 -7.54
CA LYS A 30 3.37 -18.37 -6.82
C LYS A 30 3.22 -17.59 -5.52
N GLN A 31 2.11 -16.86 -5.34
CA GLN A 31 1.83 -16.06 -4.14
C GLN A 31 3.05 -15.22 -3.72
N PRO A 32 3.58 -14.36 -4.60
CA PRO A 32 4.89 -13.73 -4.45
C PRO A 32 4.84 -12.50 -3.53
N TRP A 33 4.31 -12.66 -2.33
CA TRP A 33 4.12 -11.59 -1.36
C TRP A 33 4.51 -12.01 0.05
N THR A 34 4.90 -11.01 0.84
CA THR A 34 5.08 -11.11 2.29
C THR A 34 4.48 -9.88 2.94
N PHE A 35 3.60 -10.07 3.89
CA PHE A 35 3.07 -9.01 4.73
C PHE A 35 3.87 -8.97 6.03
N VAL A 36 4.41 -7.81 6.39
CA VAL A 36 5.16 -7.59 7.62
C VAL A 36 4.42 -6.59 8.48
N ALA A 37 3.86 -7.02 9.60
CA ALA A 37 3.13 -6.18 10.52
C ALA A 37 4.05 -5.64 11.63
N VAL A 38 3.97 -4.35 11.91
CA VAL A 38 4.78 -3.63 12.88
C VAL A 38 3.86 -2.90 13.85
N GLN A 39 4.02 -3.20 15.14
CA GLN A 39 3.34 -2.53 16.25
C GLN A 39 4.33 -1.82 17.18
N ASP A 40 5.58 -2.27 17.19
CA ASP A 40 6.64 -1.73 18.03
C ASP A 40 6.84 -0.23 17.84
N PRO A 41 6.73 0.60 18.90
CA PRO A 41 6.79 2.05 18.79
C PRO A 41 8.16 2.57 18.30
N GLU A 42 9.26 1.94 18.73
CA GLU A 42 10.60 2.37 18.32
C GLU A 42 10.83 2.09 16.85
N LEU A 43 10.38 0.93 16.37
CA LEU A 43 10.48 0.59 14.96
C LEU A 43 9.59 1.47 14.08
N LYS A 44 8.36 1.81 14.54
CA LYS A 44 7.50 2.77 13.86
C LYS A 44 8.14 4.16 13.79
N SER A 45 8.76 4.63 14.86
CA SER A 45 9.47 5.91 14.88
C SER A 45 10.64 5.91 13.87
N ARG A 46 11.42 4.84 13.80
CA ARG A 46 12.50 4.69 12.81
C ARG A 46 11.96 4.65 11.37
N ILE A 47 10.85 3.94 11.14
CA ILE A 47 10.19 3.92 9.82
C ILE A 47 9.74 5.33 9.42
N ARG A 48 9.16 6.10 10.36
CA ARG A 48 8.77 7.49 10.13
C ARG A 48 9.96 8.35 9.74
N GLN A 49 11.03 8.33 10.53
CA GLN A 49 12.22 9.15 10.30
C GLN A 49 12.83 8.91 8.90
N GLU A 50 12.99 7.66 8.51
CA GLU A 50 13.52 7.31 7.18
C GLU A 50 12.53 7.71 6.06
N ALA A 51 11.22 7.52 6.26
CA ALA A 51 10.21 7.93 5.29
C ALA A 51 10.18 9.46 5.11
N GLU A 52 10.24 10.22 6.20
CA GLU A 52 10.29 11.69 6.15
C GLU A 52 11.58 12.19 5.52
N ALA A 53 12.71 11.52 5.73
CA ALA A 53 13.98 11.88 5.09
C ALA A 53 13.90 11.71 3.56
N GLU A 54 13.36 10.59 3.08
CA GLU A 54 13.17 10.37 1.64
C GLU A 54 12.16 11.36 1.03
N GLU A 55 11.04 11.58 1.70
CA GLU A 55 10.01 12.53 1.25
C GLU A 55 10.52 13.97 1.27
N ARG A 56 11.31 14.37 2.26
CA ARG A 56 11.93 15.70 2.31
C ARG A 56 12.77 15.95 1.07
N SER A 57 13.61 15.01 0.67
CA SER A 57 14.39 15.11 -0.55
C SER A 57 13.51 15.21 -1.80
N ASN A 58 12.37 14.51 -1.82
CA ASN A 58 11.44 14.58 -2.95
C ASN A 58 10.73 15.94 -3.05
N TYR A 59 10.21 16.46 -1.93
CA TYR A 59 9.44 17.71 -1.90
C TYR A 59 10.32 18.97 -1.96
N LEU A 60 11.50 18.98 -1.31
CA LEU A 60 12.31 20.18 -1.12
C LEU A 60 13.53 20.27 -2.03
N GLU A 61 14.02 19.16 -2.57
CA GLU A 61 15.22 19.11 -3.42
C GLU A 61 14.89 18.92 -4.91
N ASN A 62 13.67 19.27 -5.34
CA ASN A 62 13.21 19.22 -6.74
C ASN A 62 13.32 17.82 -7.41
N ARG A 63 13.20 16.73 -6.66
CA ARG A 63 13.10 15.38 -7.23
C ARG A 63 11.73 15.10 -7.84
N MET A 64 10.69 15.81 -7.39
CA MET A 64 9.37 15.81 -7.99
C MET A 64 9.25 16.96 -9.00
N ASN A 65 8.63 16.71 -10.14
CA ASN A 65 8.28 17.77 -11.10
C ASN A 65 7.01 18.51 -10.63
N ASP A 66 6.79 19.71 -11.20
CA ASP A 66 5.65 20.56 -10.82
C ASP A 66 4.31 19.88 -11.07
N GLU A 67 4.15 19.13 -12.16
CA GLU A 67 2.94 18.37 -12.50
C GLU A 67 2.56 17.36 -11.39
N TRP A 68 3.57 16.68 -10.81
CA TRP A 68 3.36 15.74 -9.72
C TRP A 68 2.96 16.47 -8.43
N LEU A 69 3.58 17.60 -8.13
CA LEU A 69 3.24 18.43 -6.95
C LEU A 69 1.81 18.96 -7.06
N GLU A 70 1.40 19.43 -8.23
CA GLU A 70 0.02 19.86 -8.51
C GLU A 70 -0.99 18.71 -8.31
N ALA A 71 -0.66 17.50 -8.77
CA ALA A 71 -1.52 16.33 -8.60
C ALA A 71 -1.67 15.92 -7.11
N LEU A 72 -0.66 16.18 -6.28
CA LEU A 72 -0.69 15.88 -4.85
C LEU A 72 -1.38 16.96 -4.00
N ALA A 73 -1.43 18.22 -4.47
CA ALA A 73 -1.99 19.33 -3.72
C ALA A 73 -3.41 19.09 -3.20
N PRO A 74 -4.37 18.55 -3.99
CA PRO A 74 -5.72 18.25 -3.49
C PRO A 74 -5.76 17.17 -2.42
N LEU A 75 -4.69 16.36 -2.30
CA LEU A 75 -4.61 15.27 -1.32
C LEU A 75 -4.12 15.76 0.05
N GLY A 76 -3.64 17.02 0.14
CA GLY A 76 -3.14 17.61 1.38
C GLY A 76 -2.00 16.79 2.00
N THR A 77 -1.04 16.33 1.18
CA THR A 77 0.11 15.55 1.64
C THR A 77 1.39 16.35 1.53
N ASP A 78 2.27 16.17 2.50
CA ASP A 78 3.59 16.79 2.59
C ASP A 78 4.62 15.76 3.07
N HIS A 79 5.82 16.22 3.45
CA HIS A 79 6.89 15.34 3.93
C HIS A 79 6.73 14.92 5.41
N HIS A 80 5.77 15.45 6.17
CA HIS A 80 5.52 15.08 7.56
C HIS A 80 4.63 13.83 7.61
N LYS A 81 5.03 12.83 8.41
CA LYS A 81 4.37 11.52 8.45
C LYS A 81 4.08 11.04 9.89
N GLU A 82 3.66 11.96 10.76
CA GLU A 82 3.34 11.66 12.18
C GLU A 82 2.36 10.50 12.31
N PHE A 83 1.47 10.34 11.35
CA PHE A 83 0.49 9.26 11.32
C PHE A 83 1.12 7.86 11.33
N LEU A 84 2.38 7.70 10.95
CA LEU A 84 3.09 6.43 11.01
C LEU A 84 3.38 5.99 12.46
N GLU A 85 3.54 6.94 13.39
CA GLU A 85 3.69 6.61 14.80
C GLU A 85 2.34 6.46 15.50
N VAL A 86 1.36 7.30 15.14
CA VAL A 86 0.04 7.33 15.77
C VAL A 86 -0.78 6.09 15.41
N ALA A 87 -0.74 5.64 14.15
CA ALA A 87 -1.46 4.44 13.72
C ALA A 87 -1.03 3.23 14.56
N PRO A 88 -1.97 2.45 15.15
CA PRO A 88 -1.65 1.26 15.94
C PRO A 88 -0.76 0.26 15.22
N TRP A 89 -0.96 0.10 13.92
CA TRP A 89 -0.19 -0.82 13.09
C TRP A 89 0.38 -0.14 11.85
N ILE A 90 1.56 -0.59 11.43
CA ILE A 90 2.06 -0.42 10.08
C ILE A 90 2.19 -1.82 9.47
N VAL A 91 1.57 -2.06 8.32
CA VAL A 91 1.79 -3.28 7.55
C VAL A 91 2.53 -2.93 6.28
N VAL A 92 3.66 -3.57 6.04
CA VAL A 92 4.45 -3.40 4.82
C VAL A 92 4.28 -4.65 3.96
N LEU A 93 3.78 -4.45 2.74
CA LEU A 93 3.68 -5.49 1.74
C LEU A 93 4.95 -5.49 0.89
N PHE A 94 5.60 -6.65 0.82
CA PHE A 94 6.78 -6.89 -0.01
C PHE A 94 6.42 -7.75 -1.21
N GLU A 95 6.97 -7.41 -2.36
CA GLU A 95 6.97 -8.28 -3.54
C GLU A 95 8.19 -9.22 -3.50
N GLN A 96 7.98 -10.51 -3.76
CA GLN A 96 9.04 -11.49 -3.90
C GLN A 96 9.43 -11.61 -5.38
N ARG A 97 10.55 -10.98 -5.75
CA ARG A 97 11.02 -10.93 -7.15
C ARG A 97 11.33 -12.32 -7.71
N TYR A 98 11.80 -13.21 -6.87
CA TYR A 98 12.11 -14.61 -7.15
C TYR A 98 12.02 -15.42 -5.86
N GLU A 99 11.81 -16.71 -6.00
CA GLU A 99 11.86 -17.68 -4.91
C GLU A 99 13.32 -18.06 -4.63
N LEU A 100 13.74 -18.02 -3.37
CA LEU A 100 15.00 -18.57 -2.90
C LEU A 100 14.77 -20.02 -2.47
N ARG A 101 15.50 -20.96 -3.06
CA ARG A 101 15.44 -22.37 -2.69
C ARG A 101 16.44 -22.71 -1.58
N PRO A 102 16.24 -23.83 -0.85
CA PRO A 102 17.17 -24.25 0.18
C PRO A 102 18.60 -24.49 -0.32
N ASP A 103 18.77 -24.85 -1.59
CA ASP A 103 20.06 -25.04 -2.26
C ASP A 103 20.73 -23.72 -2.72
N GLY A 104 20.11 -22.57 -2.40
CA GLY A 104 20.58 -21.23 -2.79
C GLY A 104 20.23 -20.85 -4.23
N SER A 105 19.61 -21.72 -5.01
CA SER A 105 19.19 -21.39 -6.38
C SER A 105 17.97 -20.47 -6.39
N ARG A 106 17.83 -19.71 -7.47
CA ARG A 106 16.72 -18.75 -7.68
C ARG A 106 15.73 -19.33 -8.68
N ARG A 107 14.44 -19.25 -8.34
CA ARG A 107 13.36 -19.59 -9.25
C ARG A 107 12.52 -18.36 -9.56
N LYS A 108 12.26 -18.10 -10.84
CA LYS A 108 11.49 -16.95 -11.30
C LYS A 108 10.05 -17.00 -10.75
N ASN A 109 9.57 -15.86 -10.26
CA ASN A 109 8.16 -15.59 -10.05
C ASN A 109 7.57 -14.89 -11.28
N TYR A 110 6.27 -15.07 -11.53
CA TYR A 110 5.58 -14.54 -12.70
C TYR A 110 4.50 -13.55 -12.26
N TYR A 111 4.29 -12.49 -13.06
CA TYR A 111 3.27 -11.47 -12.81
C TYR A 111 3.29 -10.95 -11.37
N VAL A 112 4.50 -10.66 -10.88
CA VAL A 112 4.73 -10.33 -9.47
C VAL A 112 3.95 -9.09 -9.07
N LYS A 113 4.09 -8.00 -9.81
CA LYS A 113 3.44 -6.71 -9.48
C LYS A 113 1.93 -6.80 -9.57
N GLU A 114 1.41 -7.46 -10.59
CA GLU A 114 -0.01 -7.67 -10.81
C GLU A 114 -0.62 -8.49 -9.65
N SER A 115 0.04 -9.59 -9.30
CA SER A 115 -0.37 -10.47 -8.21
C SER A 115 -0.37 -9.74 -6.86
N VAL A 116 0.71 -9.02 -6.56
CA VAL A 116 0.86 -8.25 -5.32
C VAL A 116 -0.13 -7.08 -5.27
N GLY A 117 -0.39 -6.44 -6.42
CA GLY A 117 -1.40 -5.37 -6.54
C GLY A 117 -2.81 -5.86 -6.23
N ILE A 118 -3.19 -7.06 -6.71
CA ILE A 118 -4.49 -7.67 -6.37
C ILE A 118 -4.56 -7.99 -4.87
N ALA A 119 -3.51 -8.58 -4.30
CA ALA A 119 -3.44 -8.84 -2.87
C ALA A 119 -3.55 -7.56 -2.03
N ALA A 120 -2.88 -6.47 -2.45
CA ALA A 120 -2.97 -5.16 -1.82
C ALA A 120 -4.41 -4.62 -1.84
N GLY A 121 -5.10 -4.75 -2.98
CA GLY A 121 -6.51 -4.33 -3.11
C GLY A 121 -7.45 -5.09 -2.18
N LEU A 122 -7.30 -6.41 -2.10
CA LEU A 122 -8.09 -7.24 -1.17
C LEU A 122 -7.78 -6.92 0.29
N PHE A 123 -6.49 -6.66 0.62
CA PHE A 123 -6.10 -6.22 1.96
C PHE A 123 -6.81 -4.93 2.37
N VAL A 124 -6.77 -3.90 1.51
CA VAL A 124 -7.43 -2.62 1.77
C VAL A 124 -8.95 -2.79 1.92
N ALA A 125 -9.57 -3.63 1.08
CA ALA A 125 -10.99 -3.92 1.18
C ALA A 125 -11.35 -4.59 2.52
N ALA A 126 -10.57 -5.59 2.96
CA ALA A 126 -10.79 -6.27 4.23
C ALA A 126 -10.62 -5.31 5.42
N ILE A 127 -9.58 -4.47 5.43
CA ILE A 127 -9.38 -3.45 6.47
C ILE A 127 -10.58 -2.51 6.54
N HIS A 128 -11.11 -2.09 5.40
CA HIS A 128 -12.27 -1.21 5.34
C HIS A 128 -13.55 -1.91 5.83
N ASP A 129 -13.79 -3.14 5.44
CA ASP A 129 -14.94 -3.95 5.87
C ASP A 129 -14.98 -4.16 7.38
N MET A 130 -13.81 -4.24 8.01
CA MET A 130 -13.67 -4.33 9.48
C MET A 130 -13.89 -2.99 10.21
N GLY A 131 -14.27 -1.92 9.50
CA GLY A 131 -14.46 -0.58 10.08
C GLY A 131 -13.15 0.14 10.45
N LEU A 132 -12.02 -0.32 9.92
CA LEU A 132 -10.72 0.30 10.08
C LEU A 132 -10.40 1.21 8.90
N ALA A 133 -9.46 2.12 9.13
CA ALA A 133 -8.95 3.01 8.09
C ALA A 133 -7.49 2.67 7.76
N THR A 134 -7.11 2.93 6.53
CA THR A 134 -5.74 2.81 6.06
C THR A 134 -5.40 3.85 5.00
N LEU A 135 -4.15 3.88 4.60
CA LEU A 135 -3.59 4.67 3.51
C LEU A 135 -2.60 3.80 2.75
N THR A 136 -2.64 3.82 1.43
CA THR A 136 -1.52 3.34 0.62
C THR A 136 -0.41 4.38 0.65
N HIS A 137 0.72 4.06 1.29
CA HIS A 137 1.84 4.97 1.43
C HIS A 137 3.11 4.36 0.80
N THR A 138 3.71 5.12 -0.10
CA THR A 138 4.86 4.68 -0.91
C THR A 138 5.94 5.75 -0.94
N PRO A 139 6.62 6.02 0.20
CA PRO A 139 7.77 6.92 0.19
C PRO A 139 8.83 6.39 -0.79
N SER A 140 9.35 7.24 -1.66
CA SER A 140 10.25 6.80 -2.72
C SER A 140 11.63 7.42 -2.55
N PRO A 141 12.70 6.57 -2.50
CA PRO A 141 12.71 5.09 -2.54
C PRO A 141 12.34 4.45 -1.20
N MET A 142 11.76 3.23 -1.23
CA MET A 142 11.38 2.48 -0.03
C MET A 142 12.43 1.46 0.44
N ALA A 143 13.64 1.48 -0.11
CA ALA A 143 14.66 0.46 0.15
C ALA A 143 15.05 0.33 1.63
N PHE A 144 14.90 1.40 2.42
CA PHE A 144 15.14 1.41 3.85
C PHE A 144 14.27 0.40 4.61
N LEU A 145 13.03 0.15 4.17
CA LEU A 145 12.12 -0.80 4.81
C LEU A 145 12.67 -2.22 4.79
N ARG A 146 13.33 -2.64 3.69
CA ARG A 146 13.94 -3.96 3.64
C ARG A 146 15.01 -4.11 4.72
N ARG A 147 15.85 -3.09 4.91
CA ARG A 147 16.92 -3.08 5.93
C ARG A 147 16.34 -3.05 7.34
N LEU A 148 15.40 -2.13 7.61
CA LEU A 148 14.80 -1.98 8.95
C LEU A 148 14.05 -3.22 9.41
N LEU A 149 13.37 -3.92 8.48
CA LEU A 149 12.54 -5.07 8.76
C LEU A 149 13.26 -6.41 8.55
N GLY A 150 14.58 -6.39 8.32
CA GLY A 150 15.39 -7.60 8.17
C GLY A 150 14.93 -8.52 7.04
N ARG A 151 14.43 -7.95 5.92
CA ARG A 151 13.89 -8.77 4.83
C ARG A 151 14.98 -9.25 3.87
N PRO A 152 14.84 -10.47 3.32
CA PRO A 152 15.84 -11.07 2.42
C PRO A 152 15.96 -10.30 1.11
N GLU A 153 17.02 -10.60 0.35
CA GLU A 153 17.37 -9.87 -0.87
C GLU A 153 16.36 -10.00 -2.02
N ASN A 154 15.58 -11.09 -2.03
CA ASN A 154 14.54 -11.32 -3.04
C ASN A 154 13.26 -10.52 -2.78
N GLU A 155 13.12 -9.93 -1.59
CA GLU A 155 11.97 -9.11 -1.23
C GLU A 155 12.25 -7.62 -1.47
N ARG A 156 11.28 -6.95 -2.07
CA ARG A 156 11.27 -5.51 -2.30
C ARG A 156 9.99 -4.90 -1.73
N PRO A 157 10.07 -3.81 -0.97
CA PRO A 157 8.87 -3.12 -0.51
C PRO A 157 8.00 -2.68 -1.70
N PHE A 158 6.71 -2.98 -1.62
CA PHE A 158 5.73 -2.62 -2.64
C PHE A 158 4.85 -1.46 -2.18
N VAL A 159 4.29 -1.56 -0.98
CA VAL A 159 3.46 -0.52 -0.36
C VAL A 159 3.44 -0.68 1.15
N MET A 160 3.26 0.41 1.86
CA MET A 160 3.08 0.47 3.31
C MET A 160 1.66 0.93 3.65
N PHE A 161 1.07 0.32 4.67
CA PHE A 161 -0.28 0.56 5.16
C PHE A 161 -0.23 0.93 6.65
N PRO A 162 -0.30 2.21 7.05
CA PRO A 162 -0.69 2.56 8.41
C PRO A 162 -2.16 2.22 8.62
N ILE A 163 -2.48 1.57 9.74
CA ILE A 163 -3.82 1.02 10.01
C ILE A 163 -4.26 1.42 11.41
N GLY A 164 -5.50 1.86 11.53
CA GLY A 164 -6.10 2.23 12.80
C GLY A 164 -7.56 2.64 12.65
N HIS A 165 -8.17 3.02 13.75
CA HIS A 165 -9.48 3.68 13.69
C HIS A 165 -9.30 5.12 13.22
N PRO A 166 -10.15 5.63 12.31
CA PRO A 166 -10.11 7.04 11.92
C PRO A 166 -10.40 7.92 13.14
N LEU A 167 -9.80 9.10 13.17
CA LEU A 167 -10.11 10.08 14.21
C LEU A 167 -11.58 10.50 14.09
N PRO A 168 -12.36 10.54 15.20
CA PRO A 168 -13.74 11.00 15.15
C PRO A 168 -13.87 12.41 14.54
N GLY A 169 -14.84 12.60 13.65
CA GLY A 169 -15.06 13.87 12.98
C GLY A 169 -14.04 14.24 11.89
N LEU A 170 -13.14 13.30 11.55
CA LEU A 170 -12.16 13.51 10.49
C LEU A 170 -12.82 13.93 9.17
N GLN A 171 -12.32 15.02 8.60
CA GLN A 171 -12.62 15.41 7.23
C GLN A 171 -11.53 14.87 6.30
N VAL A 172 -11.93 14.32 5.17
CA VAL A 172 -11.04 13.86 4.09
C VAL A 172 -11.31 14.68 2.83
N PRO A 173 -10.34 14.82 1.92
CA PRO A 173 -10.57 15.46 0.65
C PRO A 173 -11.75 14.81 -0.10
N ASP A 174 -12.66 15.64 -0.62
CA ASP A 174 -13.78 15.19 -1.45
C ASP A 174 -13.26 14.90 -2.87
N LEU A 175 -12.78 13.68 -3.08
CA LEU A 175 -12.22 13.26 -4.35
C LEU A 175 -13.29 12.59 -5.21
N ARG A 176 -13.57 13.20 -6.35
CA ARG A 176 -14.47 12.61 -7.36
C ARG A 176 -13.89 11.30 -7.91
N ARG A 177 -14.71 10.27 -7.92
CA ARG A 177 -14.43 9.05 -8.69
C ARG A 177 -15.00 9.20 -10.11
N LYS A 178 -14.37 8.54 -11.07
CA LYS A 178 -14.92 8.40 -12.41
C LYS A 178 -16.31 7.74 -12.34
N SER A 179 -17.22 8.19 -13.20
CA SER A 179 -18.53 7.57 -13.37
C SER A 179 -18.40 6.17 -13.99
N LEU A 180 -19.45 5.37 -13.89
CA LEU A 180 -19.46 4.04 -14.50
C LEU A 180 -19.17 4.11 -16.02
N SER A 181 -19.73 5.10 -16.72
CA SER A 181 -19.54 5.30 -18.16
C SER A 181 -18.10 5.69 -18.55
N GLU A 182 -17.30 6.21 -17.60
CA GLU A 182 -15.87 6.53 -17.84
C GLU A 182 -14.94 5.32 -17.64
N VAL A 183 -15.43 4.25 -17.02
CA VAL A 183 -14.60 3.07 -16.66
C VAL A 183 -15.13 1.74 -17.17
N PHE A 184 -16.36 1.72 -17.70
CA PHE A 184 -17.03 0.53 -18.20
C PHE A 184 -17.45 0.70 -19.65
N VAL A 185 -17.05 -0.23 -20.50
CA VAL A 185 -17.44 -0.30 -21.89
C VAL A 185 -18.05 -1.68 -22.14
N GLU A 186 -19.30 -1.71 -22.60
CA GLU A 186 -19.96 -2.93 -23.05
C GLU A 186 -19.79 -3.06 -24.56
N VAL A 187 -19.26 -4.18 -25.01
CA VAL A 187 -19.11 -4.50 -26.44
C VAL A 187 -20.12 -5.57 -26.78
N ASP A 188 -21.13 -5.21 -27.61
CA ASP A 188 -22.07 -6.19 -28.13
C ASP A 188 -21.56 -6.83 -29.44
N SER A 189 -22.08 -8.02 -29.75
CA SER A 189 -21.64 -8.81 -30.90
C SER A 189 -22.11 -8.27 -32.27
N ARG A 190 -22.78 -7.13 -32.32
CA ARG A 190 -23.30 -6.53 -33.54
C ARG A 190 -22.36 -5.53 -34.18
N GLY A 191 -21.06 -5.78 -34.16
CA GLY A 191 -20.03 -5.27 -35.09
C GLY A 191 -20.11 -3.83 -35.61
N ASP A 192 -20.93 -2.98 -35.03
CA ASP A 192 -21.07 -1.58 -35.39
C ASP A 192 -20.51 -0.72 -34.28
N GLY A 193 -19.35 -0.16 -34.50
CA GLY A 193 -18.57 0.62 -33.56
C GLY A 193 -19.19 1.97 -33.20
N SER A 194 -20.47 2.01 -32.91
CA SER A 194 -21.17 3.20 -32.47
C SER A 194 -22.00 2.95 -31.22
N THR A 195 -21.55 3.63 -30.20
CA THR A 195 -22.38 4.13 -29.09
C THR A 195 -22.07 3.54 -27.73
N VAL A 196 -21.28 4.27 -27.06
CA VAL A 196 -21.25 4.36 -25.59
C VAL A 196 -22.64 4.79 -25.10
N ARG A 197 -23.26 4.01 -24.25
CA ARG A 197 -24.32 4.46 -23.35
C ARG A 197 -23.83 4.57 -21.93
#